data_0739a8b0fd7d788f16a54a52c0f1e470
#
_entry.id   0739a8b0fd7d788f16a54a52c0f1e470
#
_cell.length_a   1.000
_cell.length_b   1.000
_cell.length_c   1.000
_cell.angle_alpha   90.00
_cell.angle_beta   90.00
_cell.angle_gamma   90.00
#
_symmetry.space_group_name_H-M   'P 1'
#
loop_
_entity.id
_entity.type
_entity.pdbx_description
1 polymer ?
#
loop_
_entity_poly.entity_id
_entity_poly.type
_entity_poly.pdbx_seq_one_letter_code
_entity_poly.pdbx_strand_id
1 'polypeptide(L)'
;MKIRPSKLGWILPLLGIQFFVFSLAELQAQTGNTIRLRYFAGDRIKTNQNLHWTNYQVSWHGFGIGSSHVNINETEGGYSDRIHLKYDDFSYTFGQRLNLTLGFGNLSTASEASSYQSATGYSWKAETISGTPSYFAVVGIEVFGFIDLIIGTRASQYKVRDFERSTASGTERITKFYDRSVGVIMTGLGIAF
;
A
#
# COMPACT_ATOMS: atom_id res chain seq x y z
N MET A 1 0.17 11.69 -48.81
CA MET A 1 -0.67 10.49 -48.67
C MET A 1 -1.12 10.44 -47.22
N LYS A 2 -2.38 10.79 -46.85
CA LYS A 2 -2.90 10.80 -45.50
C LYS A 2 -3.46 9.41 -45.18
N ILE A 3 -2.78 8.67 -44.31
CA ILE A 3 -3.27 7.38 -43.81
C ILE A 3 -4.46 7.67 -42.86
N ARG A 4 -5.65 7.29 -43.27
CA ARG A 4 -6.84 7.33 -42.40
C ARG A 4 -6.69 6.22 -41.35
N PRO A 5 -6.83 6.48 -40.04
CA PRO A 5 -6.83 5.41 -39.04
C PRO A 5 -8.01 4.47 -39.34
N SER A 6 -7.71 3.19 -39.42
CA SER A 6 -8.71 2.16 -39.68
C SER A 6 -9.69 2.12 -38.51
N LYS A 7 -10.98 2.03 -38.83
CA LYS A 7 -12.06 1.89 -37.83
C LYS A 7 -11.89 0.68 -36.90
N LEU A 8 -11.00 -0.25 -37.26
CA LEU A 8 -10.66 -1.44 -36.47
C LEU A 8 -9.90 -1.12 -35.17
N GLY A 9 -9.16 0.01 -35.11
CA GLY A 9 -8.36 0.40 -33.93
C GLY A 9 -9.20 0.74 -32.69
N TRP A 10 -10.49 0.99 -32.84
CA TRP A 10 -11.39 1.31 -31.71
C TRP A 10 -12.22 0.11 -31.24
N ILE A 11 -12.32 -0.94 -32.04
CA ILE A 11 -13.14 -2.13 -31.72
C ILE A 11 -12.43 -3.00 -30.68
N LEU A 12 -11.12 -3.15 -30.74
CA LEU A 12 -10.32 -3.93 -29.81
C LEU A 12 -10.39 -3.42 -28.35
N PRO A 13 -10.18 -2.11 -28.07
CA PRO A 13 -10.33 -1.62 -26.70
C PRO A 13 -11.79 -1.66 -26.19
N LEU A 14 -12.80 -1.47 -27.07
CA LEU A 14 -14.21 -1.60 -26.69
C LEU A 14 -14.57 -3.05 -26.33
N LEU A 15 -14.10 -4.04 -27.09
CA LEU A 15 -14.29 -5.46 -26.77
C LEU A 15 -13.55 -5.83 -25.46
N GLY A 16 -12.36 -5.29 -25.23
CA GLY A 16 -11.62 -5.48 -23.99
C GLY A 16 -12.36 -4.93 -22.77
N ILE A 17 -12.95 -3.74 -22.90
CA ILE A 17 -13.74 -3.11 -21.84
C ILE A 17 -15.04 -3.91 -21.59
N GLN A 18 -15.73 -4.37 -22.63
CA GLN A 18 -16.93 -5.20 -22.48
C GLN A 18 -16.61 -6.55 -21.82
N PHE A 19 -15.53 -7.22 -22.22
CA PHE A 19 -15.09 -8.46 -21.58
C PHE A 19 -14.75 -8.25 -20.09
N PHE A 20 -14.09 -7.15 -19.78
CA PHE A 20 -13.73 -6.79 -18.41
C PHE A 20 -14.98 -6.46 -17.56
N VAL A 21 -15.95 -5.73 -18.11
CA VAL A 21 -17.22 -5.40 -17.44
C VAL A 21 -18.08 -6.65 -17.24
N PHE A 22 -18.17 -7.55 -18.23
CA PHE A 22 -18.88 -8.83 -18.08
C PHE A 22 -18.23 -9.73 -17.03
N SER A 23 -16.90 -9.84 -17.03
CA SER A 23 -16.17 -10.60 -16.02
C SER A 23 -16.36 -10.02 -14.61
N LEU A 24 -16.42 -8.71 -14.46
CA LEU A 24 -16.72 -8.06 -13.20
C LEU A 24 -18.17 -8.31 -12.74
N ALA A 25 -19.13 -8.32 -13.66
CA ALA A 25 -20.53 -8.59 -13.33
C ALA A 25 -20.74 -10.06 -12.87
N GLU A 26 -20.08 -11.01 -13.52
CA GLU A 26 -20.09 -12.41 -13.07
C GLU A 26 -19.36 -12.60 -11.72
N LEU A 27 -18.23 -11.92 -11.51
CA LEU A 27 -17.55 -11.88 -10.22
C LEU A 27 -18.45 -11.30 -9.12
N GLN A 28 -19.23 -10.29 -9.42
CA GLN A 28 -20.13 -9.64 -8.47
C GLN A 28 -21.33 -10.53 -8.10
N ALA A 29 -21.85 -11.32 -9.05
CA ALA A 29 -22.92 -12.28 -8.81
C ALA A 29 -22.51 -13.45 -7.89
N GLN A 30 -21.21 -13.65 -7.68
CA GLN A 30 -20.65 -14.71 -6.86
C GLN A 30 -20.19 -14.26 -5.45
N THR A 31 -20.43 -13.01 -5.06
CA THR A 31 -20.19 -12.57 -3.68
C THR A 31 -21.28 -13.13 -2.77
N GLY A 32 -21.12 -14.37 -2.36
CA GLY A 32 -21.99 -14.99 -1.34
C GLY A 32 -21.77 -14.34 0.04
N ASN A 33 -22.52 -14.83 1.03
CA ASN A 33 -22.41 -14.43 2.44
C ASN A 33 -21.09 -14.88 3.07
N THR A 34 -19.98 -14.58 2.44
CA THR A 34 -18.67 -15.05 2.88
C THR A 34 -18.02 -14.00 3.77
N ILE A 35 -17.70 -14.40 4.98
CA ILE A 35 -16.81 -13.67 5.86
C ILE A 35 -15.38 -14.10 5.53
N ARG A 36 -14.48 -13.16 5.37
CA ARG A 36 -13.05 -13.44 5.15
C ARG A 36 -12.21 -12.70 6.16
N LEU A 37 -11.32 -13.45 6.80
CA LEU A 37 -10.26 -12.91 7.65
C LEU A 37 -8.94 -13.08 6.91
N ARG A 38 -8.20 -12.02 6.73
CA ARG A 38 -6.97 -12.04 5.92
C ARG A 38 -5.82 -11.35 6.63
N TYR A 39 -4.67 -11.94 6.50
CA TYR A 39 -3.39 -11.35 6.83
C TYR A 39 -2.46 -11.43 5.63
N PHE A 40 -1.87 -10.33 5.27
CA PHE A 40 -0.86 -10.30 4.23
C PHE A 40 0.24 -9.29 4.56
N ALA A 41 1.45 -9.62 4.15
CA ALA A 41 2.63 -8.84 4.42
C ALA A 41 3.54 -8.81 3.20
N GLY A 42 4.40 -7.83 3.14
CA GLY A 42 5.39 -7.70 2.09
C GLY A 42 6.58 -6.89 2.55
N ASP A 43 7.72 -7.29 2.01
CA ASP A 43 8.99 -6.63 2.24
C ASP A 43 9.55 -6.09 0.95
N ARG A 44 10.19 -4.95 1.03
CA ARG A 44 11.03 -4.43 -0.05
C ARG A 44 12.36 -4.01 0.52
N ILE A 45 13.39 -4.69 0.08
CA ILE A 45 14.77 -4.40 0.47
C ILE A 45 15.45 -3.71 -0.70
N LYS A 46 15.94 -2.50 -0.47
CA LYS A 46 16.85 -1.77 -1.36
C LYS A 46 18.10 -1.43 -0.57
N THR A 47 19.18 -1.08 -1.28
CA THR A 47 20.48 -0.79 -0.68
C THR A 47 20.40 0.20 0.49
N ASN A 48 19.51 1.20 0.41
CA ASN A 48 19.39 2.27 1.39
C ASN A 48 17.99 2.37 2.03
N GLN A 49 17.09 1.42 1.73
CA GLN A 49 15.72 1.47 2.24
C GLN A 49 15.15 0.07 2.42
N ASN A 50 14.79 -0.25 3.66
CA ASN A 50 14.04 -1.44 4.00
C ASN A 50 12.62 -1.04 4.34
N LEU A 51 11.66 -1.68 3.71
CA LEU A 51 10.24 -1.44 3.95
C LEU A 51 9.60 -2.77 4.33
N HIS A 52 8.88 -2.76 5.43
CA HIS A 52 8.05 -3.87 5.89
C HIS A 52 6.60 -3.40 5.99
N TRP A 53 5.70 -4.10 5.33
CA TRP A 53 4.28 -3.80 5.32
C TRP A 53 3.46 -4.98 5.81
N THR A 54 2.56 -4.75 6.75
CA THR A 54 1.60 -5.74 7.23
C THR A 54 0.19 -5.21 7.10
N ASN A 55 -0.75 -6.11 6.82
CA ASN A 55 -2.17 -5.79 6.71
C ASN A 55 -3.02 -6.88 7.36
N TYR A 56 -4.02 -6.45 8.11
CA TYR A 56 -5.09 -7.29 8.67
C TYR A 56 -6.42 -6.79 8.12
N GLN A 57 -7.23 -7.69 7.61
CA GLN A 57 -8.50 -7.35 6.97
C GLN A 57 -9.59 -8.33 7.38
N VAL A 58 -10.77 -7.78 7.60
CA VAL A 58 -12.03 -8.52 7.74
C VAL A 58 -12.96 -8.05 6.63
N SER A 59 -13.57 -8.97 5.91
CA SER A 59 -14.59 -8.61 4.92
C SER A 59 -15.85 -9.43 5.09
N TRP A 60 -16.98 -8.83 4.74
CA TRP A 60 -18.32 -9.41 4.77
C TRP A 60 -19.11 -8.91 3.57
N HIS A 61 -19.76 -9.81 2.83
CA HIS A 61 -20.45 -9.49 1.58
C HIS A 61 -19.59 -8.70 0.58
N GLY A 62 -18.29 -9.00 0.53
CA GLY A 62 -17.31 -8.28 -0.27
C GLY A 62 -16.78 -6.99 0.37
N PHE A 63 -17.51 -6.31 1.23
CA PHE A 63 -17.02 -5.10 1.91
C PHE A 63 -16.02 -5.48 2.99
N GLY A 64 -14.87 -4.82 2.97
CA GLY A 64 -13.78 -5.08 3.90
C GLY A 64 -13.34 -3.82 4.63
N ILE A 65 -13.00 -4.02 5.90
CA ILE A 65 -12.30 -3.06 6.73
C ILE A 65 -11.02 -3.70 7.26
N GLY A 66 -10.01 -2.89 7.50
CA GLY A 66 -8.75 -3.41 7.96
C GLY A 66 -7.83 -2.34 8.52
N SER A 67 -6.66 -2.77 8.90
CA SER A 67 -5.59 -1.88 9.32
C SER A 67 -4.27 -2.37 8.73
N SER A 68 -3.46 -1.44 8.28
CA SER A 68 -2.12 -1.74 7.82
C SER A 68 -1.07 -0.88 8.50
N HIS A 69 0.09 -1.49 8.68
CA HIS A 69 1.26 -0.87 9.29
C HIS A 69 2.43 -0.93 8.32
N VAL A 70 3.09 0.18 8.15
CA VAL A 70 4.28 0.31 7.31
C VAL A 70 5.43 0.78 8.16
N ASN A 71 6.49 -0.01 8.17
CA ASN A 71 7.75 0.34 8.80
C ASN A 71 8.77 0.59 7.69
N ILE A 72 9.29 1.80 7.63
CA ILE A 72 10.29 2.20 6.65
C ILE A 72 11.56 2.51 7.42
N ASN A 73 12.62 1.78 7.13
CA ASN A 73 13.96 2.08 7.63
C ASN A 73 14.78 2.58 6.44
N GLU A 74 15.21 3.81 6.51
CA GLU A 74 16.05 4.43 5.47
C GLU A 74 17.42 4.75 6.06
N THR A 75 18.47 4.38 5.34
CA THR A 75 19.85 4.64 5.75
C THR A 75 20.56 5.29 4.58
N GLU A 76 20.92 6.55 4.71
CA GLU A 76 21.63 7.30 3.68
C GLU A 76 22.68 8.20 4.34
N GLY A 77 23.94 8.10 3.89
CA GLY A 77 25.03 9.00 4.33
C GLY A 77 25.30 9.01 5.84
N GLY A 78 25.05 7.90 6.55
CA GLY A 78 25.17 7.81 8.01
C GLY A 78 23.90 8.19 8.77
N TYR A 79 22.80 8.43 8.07
CA TYR A 79 21.46 8.68 8.61
C TYR A 79 20.68 7.39 8.71
N SER A 80 19.93 7.23 9.77
CA SER A 80 18.97 6.13 9.93
C SER A 80 17.63 6.70 10.37
N ASP A 81 16.68 6.72 9.44
CA ASP A 81 15.31 7.17 9.69
C ASP A 81 14.40 5.96 9.81
N ARG A 82 13.56 5.96 10.84
CA ARG A 82 12.50 4.97 11.02
C ARG A 82 11.16 5.67 10.98
N ILE A 83 10.40 5.40 9.93
CA ILE A 83 9.08 5.97 9.74
C ILE A 83 8.04 4.87 9.91
N HIS A 84 7.05 5.11 10.75
CA HIS A 84 5.92 4.24 10.97
C HIS A 84 4.66 4.92 10.48
N LEU A 85 3.98 4.28 9.53
CA LEU A 85 2.70 4.74 9.01
C LEU A 85 1.64 3.69 9.32
N LYS A 86 0.49 4.12 9.82
CA LYS A 86 -0.69 3.29 10.03
C LYS A 86 -1.82 3.79 9.14
N TYR A 87 -2.47 2.87 8.47
CA TYR A 87 -3.64 3.15 7.63
C TYR A 87 -4.85 2.40 8.14
N ASP A 88 -6.01 3.04 8.08
CA ASP A 88 -7.32 2.40 8.20
C ASP A 88 -7.80 2.08 6.78
N ASP A 89 -8.00 0.81 6.52
CA ASP A 89 -8.22 0.28 5.18
C ASP A 89 -9.69 -0.03 4.93
N PHE A 90 -10.12 0.32 3.71
CA PHE A 90 -11.43 0.00 3.17
C PHE A 90 -11.26 -0.71 1.84
N SER A 91 -12.07 -1.72 1.60
CA SER A 91 -11.92 -2.54 0.39
C SER A 91 -13.23 -3.15 -0.07
N TYR A 92 -13.19 -3.65 -1.29
CA TYR A 92 -14.24 -4.51 -1.82
C TYR A 92 -13.61 -5.73 -2.51
N THR A 93 -14.15 -6.91 -2.21
CA THR A 93 -13.71 -8.18 -2.76
C THR A 93 -14.76 -8.70 -3.74
N PHE A 94 -14.34 -9.00 -4.95
CA PHE A 94 -15.13 -9.61 -6.01
C PHE A 94 -14.76 -11.10 -6.11
N GLY A 95 -15.76 -11.96 -6.32
CA GLY A 95 -15.56 -13.39 -6.51
C GLY A 95 -15.43 -14.20 -5.22
N GLN A 96 -15.46 -15.52 -5.36
CA GLN A 96 -15.37 -16.47 -4.24
C GLN A 96 -14.04 -17.23 -4.26
N ARG A 97 -13.94 -18.28 -5.07
CA ARG A 97 -12.74 -19.16 -5.14
C ARG A 97 -11.54 -18.43 -5.74
N LEU A 98 -11.75 -17.76 -6.86
CA LEU A 98 -10.81 -16.76 -7.37
C LEU A 98 -11.40 -15.40 -7.06
N ASN A 99 -10.70 -14.61 -6.29
CA ASN A 99 -11.22 -13.35 -5.83
C ASN A 99 -10.23 -12.22 -6.06
N LEU A 100 -10.76 -11.03 -6.35
CA LEU A 100 -10.01 -9.80 -6.50
C LEU A 100 -10.47 -8.82 -5.44
N THR A 101 -9.57 -8.34 -4.63
CA THR A 101 -9.83 -7.28 -3.65
C THR A 101 -9.16 -6.01 -4.11
N LEU A 102 -9.94 -4.95 -4.21
CA LEU A 102 -9.46 -3.59 -4.43
C LEU A 102 -9.73 -2.77 -3.19
N GLY A 103 -8.77 -1.96 -2.79
CA GLY A 103 -8.95 -1.17 -1.59
C GLY A 103 -8.06 0.06 -1.54
N PHE A 104 -8.40 0.90 -0.58
CA PHE A 104 -7.62 2.07 -0.23
C PHE A 104 -7.49 2.16 1.30
N GLY A 105 -6.39 2.76 1.75
CA GLY A 105 -6.15 3.05 3.15
C GLY A 105 -6.02 4.54 3.38
N ASN A 106 -6.71 5.05 4.37
CA ASN A 106 -6.53 6.42 4.84
C ASN A 106 -5.48 6.44 5.94
N LEU A 107 -4.53 7.38 5.86
CA LEU A 107 -3.49 7.50 6.87
C LEU A 107 -4.10 7.95 8.20
N SER A 108 -4.06 7.08 9.20
CA SER A 108 -4.59 7.37 10.54
C SER A 108 -3.52 7.85 11.52
N THR A 109 -2.30 7.36 11.37
CA THR A 109 -1.19 7.75 12.23
C THR A 109 0.11 7.73 11.44
N ALA A 110 0.92 8.74 11.65
CA ALA A 110 2.29 8.79 11.16
C ALA A 110 3.21 9.20 12.30
N SER A 111 4.27 8.45 12.52
CA SER A 111 5.28 8.75 13.51
C SER A 111 6.66 8.46 12.97
N GLU A 112 7.62 9.23 13.42
CA GLU A 112 9.01 9.01 13.13
C GLU A 112 9.78 8.77 14.44
N ALA A 113 10.60 7.74 14.41
CA ALA A 113 11.63 7.53 15.40
C ALA A 113 12.97 7.66 14.68
N SER A 114 13.42 8.88 14.45
CA SER A 114 14.76 9.08 13.91
C SER A 114 15.76 9.20 15.03
N SER A 115 16.80 8.41 14.95
CA SER A 115 18.01 8.61 15.73
C SER A 115 19.15 8.79 14.75
N TYR A 116 19.57 10.01 14.58
CA TYR A 116 20.77 10.30 13.85
C TYR A 116 21.89 10.64 14.82
N GLN A 117 22.99 9.93 14.73
CA GLN A 117 24.26 10.34 15.29
C GLN A 117 25.24 10.50 14.15
N SER A 118 25.50 11.72 13.74
CA SER A 118 26.61 12.00 12.84
C SER A 118 27.92 11.97 13.61
N ALA A 119 29.00 11.63 12.88
CA ALA A 119 30.36 11.89 13.35
C ALA A 119 30.59 13.38 13.72
N THR A 120 29.67 14.25 13.32
CA THR A 120 29.67 15.71 13.58
C THR A 120 28.76 16.13 14.74
N GLY A 121 28.11 15.19 15.44
CA GLY A 121 27.28 15.50 16.62
C GLY A 121 25.94 16.15 16.33
N TYR A 122 25.40 16.04 15.10
CA TYR A 122 24.07 16.53 14.75
C TYR A 122 23.01 15.46 14.94
N SER A 123 21.87 15.80 15.51
CA SER A 123 20.66 14.98 15.50
C SER A 123 19.56 15.68 14.70
N TRP A 124 18.77 14.90 13.96
CA TRP A 124 17.65 15.40 13.18
C TRP A 124 16.36 14.72 13.63
N LYS A 125 15.29 15.46 13.66
CA LYS A 125 13.96 14.95 13.95
C LYS A 125 12.97 15.55 12.97
N ALA A 126 12.18 14.74 12.29
CA ALA A 126 11.07 15.23 11.50
C ALA A 126 9.93 15.69 12.43
N GLU A 127 9.36 16.86 12.17
CA GLU A 127 8.26 17.39 12.97
C GLU A 127 6.90 16.94 12.44
N THR A 128 6.77 16.80 11.13
CA THR A 128 5.49 16.49 10.51
C THR A 128 5.66 15.47 9.40
N ILE A 129 4.93 14.37 9.51
CA ILE A 129 4.78 13.40 8.44
C ILE A 129 3.33 13.42 8.01
N SER A 130 3.08 13.63 6.73
CA SER A 130 1.76 13.51 6.12
C SER A 130 1.80 12.49 5.01
N GLY A 131 0.70 11.78 4.80
CA GLY A 131 0.59 10.78 3.75
C GLY A 131 -0.63 11.02 2.89
N THR A 132 -0.56 10.53 1.67
CA THR A 132 -1.72 10.38 0.81
C THR A 132 -2.41 9.04 1.12
N PRO A 133 -3.66 8.86 0.69
CA PRO A 133 -4.28 7.54 0.71
C PRO A 133 -3.38 6.51 0.03
N SER A 134 -3.30 5.31 0.60
CA SER A 134 -2.64 4.18 -0.04
C SER A 134 -3.67 3.38 -0.84
N TYR A 135 -3.23 2.74 -1.92
CA TYR A 135 -4.08 1.90 -2.75
C TYR A 135 -3.51 0.50 -2.82
N PHE A 136 -4.38 -0.50 -2.84
CA PHE A 136 -3.96 -1.88 -2.96
C PHE A 136 -4.90 -2.69 -3.86
N ALA A 137 -4.31 -3.69 -4.50
CA ALA A 137 -5.00 -4.70 -5.28
C ALA A 137 -4.45 -6.08 -4.90
N VAL A 138 -5.35 -7.00 -4.58
CA VAL A 138 -4.99 -8.31 -4.06
C VAL A 138 -5.81 -9.37 -4.78
N VAL A 139 -5.15 -10.42 -5.26
CA VAL A 139 -5.77 -11.61 -5.80
C VAL A 139 -5.68 -12.70 -4.74
N GLY A 140 -6.79 -13.35 -4.46
CA GLY A 140 -6.88 -14.49 -3.58
C GLY A 140 -7.36 -15.71 -4.34
N ILE A 141 -6.79 -16.88 -4.01
CA ILE A 141 -7.24 -18.18 -4.50
C ILE A 141 -7.64 -19.01 -3.29
N GLU A 142 -8.92 -19.34 -3.21
CA GLU A 142 -9.46 -20.20 -2.16
C GLU A 142 -9.12 -21.66 -2.44
N VAL A 143 -8.37 -22.26 -1.53
CA VAL A 143 -8.02 -23.68 -1.53
C VAL A 143 -8.73 -24.39 -0.40
N PHE A 144 -9.04 -25.66 -0.60
CA PHE A 144 -9.77 -26.50 0.38
C PHE A 144 -11.13 -25.93 0.83
N GLY A 145 -11.68 -24.95 0.11
CA GLY A 145 -12.99 -24.36 0.41
C GLY A 145 -13.00 -23.35 1.59
N PHE A 146 -11.88 -23.06 2.22
CA PHE A 146 -11.82 -22.17 3.37
C PHE A 146 -10.49 -21.40 3.55
N ILE A 147 -9.44 -21.73 2.82
CA ILE A 147 -8.14 -21.02 2.91
C ILE A 147 -7.93 -20.17 1.67
N ASP A 148 -7.72 -18.89 1.84
CA ASP A 148 -7.28 -17.98 0.78
C ASP A 148 -5.74 -17.92 0.75
N LEU A 149 -5.14 -18.25 -0.40
CA LEU A 149 -3.76 -17.89 -0.72
C LEU A 149 -3.78 -16.54 -1.42
N ILE A 150 -2.99 -15.59 -0.93
CA ILE A 150 -3.10 -14.19 -1.30
C ILE A 150 -1.79 -13.70 -1.90
N ILE A 151 -1.91 -12.99 -3.02
CA ILE A 151 -0.82 -12.20 -3.60
C ILE A 151 -1.37 -10.86 -4.06
N GLY A 152 -0.62 -9.80 -3.87
CA GLY A 152 -1.06 -8.47 -4.28
C GLY A 152 0.03 -7.43 -4.25
N THR A 153 -0.39 -6.21 -4.49
CA THR A 153 0.49 -5.04 -4.45
C THR A 153 -0.19 -3.91 -3.71
N ARG A 154 0.62 -3.10 -3.06
CA ARG A 154 0.18 -1.89 -2.40
C ARG A 154 1.16 -0.75 -2.66
N ALA A 155 0.63 0.45 -2.85
CA ALA A 155 1.41 1.66 -3.05
C ALA A 155 0.87 2.79 -2.18
N SER A 156 1.77 3.65 -1.71
CA SER A 156 1.46 4.84 -0.95
C SER A 156 2.47 5.94 -1.24
N GLN A 157 2.10 7.17 -0.92
CA GLN A 157 3.02 8.30 -0.91
C GLN A 157 2.99 8.94 0.47
N TYR A 158 4.13 9.39 0.94
CA TYR A 158 4.23 10.16 2.16
C TYR A 158 5.16 11.36 1.97
N LYS A 159 4.90 12.39 2.76
CA LYS A 159 5.65 13.64 2.76
C LYS A 159 6.23 13.86 4.14
N VAL A 160 7.49 14.18 4.18
CA VAL A 160 8.15 14.59 5.41
C VAL A 160 8.41 16.09 5.34
N ARG A 161 8.08 16.77 6.40
CA ARG A 161 8.11 18.20 6.49
C ARG A 161 8.77 18.63 7.80
N ASP A 162 9.52 19.71 7.76
CA ASP A 162 10.13 20.36 8.89
C ASP A 162 11.03 19.44 9.73
N PHE A 163 12.30 19.77 9.77
CA PHE A 163 13.29 19.07 10.55
C PHE A 163 13.85 19.99 11.64
N GLU A 164 13.92 19.48 12.84
CA GLU A 164 14.78 20.06 13.86
C GLU A 164 16.19 19.49 13.77
N ARG A 165 17.16 20.37 13.69
CA ARG A 165 18.57 20.03 13.75
C ARG A 165 19.13 20.49 15.09
N SER A 166 19.54 19.56 15.92
CA SER A 166 20.26 19.88 17.16
C SER A 166 21.76 19.91 16.90
N THR A 167 22.40 20.97 17.30
CA THR A 167 23.84 21.17 17.21
C THR A 167 24.40 21.41 18.61
N ALA A 168 25.71 21.32 18.78
CA ALA A 168 26.37 21.65 20.06
C ALA A 168 26.12 23.10 20.51
N SER A 169 25.74 23.99 19.58
CA SER A 169 25.45 25.42 19.84
C SER A 169 23.97 25.76 19.96
N GLY A 170 23.07 24.78 19.78
CA GLY A 170 21.61 25.00 19.88
C GLY A 170 20.80 24.17 18.89
N THR A 171 19.51 24.44 18.86
CA THR A 171 18.57 23.80 17.95
C THR A 171 18.23 24.75 16.81
N GLU A 172 18.44 24.32 15.58
CA GLU A 172 18.09 25.04 14.36
C GLU A 172 16.91 24.35 13.68
N ARG A 173 15.91 25.11 13.26
CA ARG A 173 14.76 24.61 12.51
C ARG A 173 15.03 24.76 11.03
N ILE A 174 15.00 23.66 10.30
CA ILE A 174 15.19 23.66 8.86
C ILE A 174 13.91 23.17 8.19
N THR A 175 13.32 24.01 7.36
CA THR A 175 12.19 23.61 6.53
C THR A 175 12.72 22.84 5.32
N LYS A 176 12.64 21.54 5.36
CA LYS A 176 12.89 20.66 4.22
C LYS A 176 11.61 19.92 3.87
N PHE A 177 11.42 19.70 2.58
CA PHE A 177 10.30 18.90 2.07
C PHE A 177 10.87 17.79 1.23
N TYR A 178 10.42 16.58 1.45
CA TYR A 178 10.59 15.52 0.46
C TYR A 178 9.36 14.62 0.37
N ASP A 179 9.05 14.25 -0.86
CA ASP A 179 7.97 13.33 -1.20
C ASP A 179 8.59 11.98 -1.52
N ARG A 180 8.04 10.93 -0.95
CA ARG A 180 8.48 9.56 -1.19
C ARG A 180 7.30 8.70 -1.62
N SER A 181 7.51 7.88 -2.64
CA SER A 181 6.57 6.84 -3.03
C SER A 181 7.10 5.48 -2.59
N VAL A 182 6.25 4.71 -1.95
CA VAL A 182 6.55 3.35 -1.53
C VAL A 182 5.57 2.38 -2.16
N GLY A 183 6.08 1.28 -2.66
CA GLY A 183 5.28 0.20 -3.22
C GLY A 183 5.89 -1.14 -2.82
N VAL A 184 5.05 -2.14 -2.59
CA VAL A 184 5.44 -3.46 -2.13
C VAL A 184 4.56 -4.52 -2.80
N ILE A 185 5.16 -5.69 -3.06
CA ILE A 185 4.42 -6.91 -3.37
C ILE A 185 4.17 -7.61 -2.04
N MET A 186 2.93 -8.04 -1.83
CA MET A 186 2.49 -8.69 -0.60
C MET A 186 2.04 -10.10 -0.90
N THR A 187 2.28 -10.98 0.05
CA THR A 187 1.75 -12.35 0.06
C THR A 187 1.08 -12.61 1.40
N GLY A 188 0.15 -13.53 1.44
CA GLY A 188 -0.55 -13.79 2.68
C GLY A 188 -1.50 -14.97 2.63
N LEU A 189 -2.21 -15.10 3.72
CA LEU A 189 -3.20 -16.14 3.96
C LEU A 189 -4.49 -15.52 4.48
N GLY A 190 -5.60 -16.19 4.19
CA GLY A 190 -6.89 -15.86 4.76
C GLY A 190 -7.71 -17.10 5.07
N ILE A 191 -8.79 -16.89 5.82
CA ILE A 191 -9.81 -17.91 6.08
C ILE A 191 -11.15 -17.34 5.61
N ALA A 192 -11.90 -18.13 4.84
CA ALA A 192 -13.23 -17.81 4.34
C ALA A 192 -14.29 -18.73 4.97
N PHE A 193 -15.45 -18.16 5.35
CA PHE A 193 -16.58 -18.90 5.95
C PHE A 193 -17.88 -18.62 5.20
#